data_b276ed916b994470c7df90b628944540
#
_entry.id   b276ed916b994470c7df90b628944540
#
_cell.length_a   1.000
_cell.length_b   1.000
_cell.length_c   1.000
_cell.angle_alpha   90.00
_cell.angle_beta   90.00
_cell.angle_gamma   90.00
#
_symmetry.space_group_name_H-M   'P 1'
#
loop_
_entity.id
_entity.type
_entity.pdbx_description
1 polymer ?
#
loop_
_entity_poly.entity_id
_entity_poly.type
_entity_poly.pdbx_seq_one_letter_code
_entity_poly.pdbx_strand_id
1 'polypeptide(L)'
;KEWDVSLYGSARADYIFDSRQSAQVREYHLNLYPLDKKLDVNGDDINATGASNFLSLVSRLGVNFKGPNVWGAKASGKLEGDFFGNTQESIGLFRLRHAYAQLAWEKSSLTLGQTWYPSFVPEVFPGVANFSTGIMFNPFGWVGQIRFRQSLTSNLSLDLVAYKDREFQAPVVSGNANNSPSFNSTTPTLHAQLQYKTKTVIAGVGAEYQSLEPVITSG
;
A
#
# COMPACT_ATOMS: atom_id res chain seq x y z
N LYS A 1 -28.92 1.37 19.62
CA LYS A 1 -27.65 1.83 19.01
C LYS A 1 -27.47 1.03 17.73
N GLU A 2 -27.68 1.66 16.59
CA GLU A 2 -27.66 0.97 15.30
C GLU A 2 -26.28 1.01 14.69
N TRP A 3 -25.91 -0.10 14.04
CA TRP A 3 -24.78 -0.18 13.14
C TRP A 3 -25.25 0.22 11.75
N ASP A 4 -24.46 1.06 11.08
CA ASP A 4 -24.61 1.36 9.67
C ASP A 4 -23.52 0.61 8.90
N VAL A 5 -23.94 -0.22 7.95
CA VAL A 5 -23.04 -1.05 7.12
C VAL A 5 -23.31 -0.74 5.66
N SER A 6 -22.32 -0.26 4.94
CA SER A 6 -22.41 0.05 3.52
C SER A 6 -21.43 -0.76 2.70
N LEU A 7 -21.94 -1.40 1.65
CA LEU A 7 -21.14 -2.08 0.63
C LEU A 7 -20.75 -1.09 -0.46
N TYR A 8 -19.56 -1.24 -1.00
CA TYR A 8 -19.10 -0.51 -2.17
C TYR A 8 -18.13 -1.35 -2.98
N GLY A 9 -17.85 -0.92 -4.18
CA GLY A 9 -16.90 -1.61 -5.06
C GLY A 9 -16.92 -1.07 -6.47
N SER A 10 -16.06 -1.62 -7.29
CA SER A 10 -16.00 -1.33 -8.72
C SER A 10 -15.52 -2.55 -9.48
N ALA A 11 -16.13 -2.80 -10.64
CA ALA A 11 -15.57 -3.66 -11.65
C ALA A 11 -14.73 -2.82 -12.58
N ARG A 12 -13.48 -3.22 -12.79
CA ARG A 12 -12.56 -2.54 -13.70
C ARG A 12 -12.12 -3.50 -14.79
N ALA A 13 -12.16 -3.03 -16.04
CA ALA A 13 -11.61 -3.72 -17.18
C ALA A 13 -10.58 -2.82 -17.87
N ASP A 14 -9.39 -3.35 -18.09
CA ASP A 14 -8.30 -2.65 -18.77
C ASP A 14 -7.93 -3.42 -20.04
N TYR A 15 -7.70 -2.69 -21.14
CA TYR A 15 -6.96 -3.16 -22.29
C TYR A 15 -5.63 -2.41 -22.32
N ILE A 16 -4.54 -3.16 -22.32
CA ILE A 16 -3.18 -2.63 -22.34
C ILE A 16 -2.53 -3.07 -23.64
N PHE A 17 -1.91 -2.12 -24.32
CA PHE A 17 -1.12 -2.36 -25.53
C PHE A 17 0.21 -1.63 -25.41
N ASP A 18 1.29 -2.35 -25.64
CA ASP A 18 2.65 -1.84 -25.70
C ASP A 18 3.21 -2.11 -27.12
N SER A 19 3.77 -1.10 -27.76
CA SER A 19 4.36 -1.25 -29.11
C SER A 19 5.72 -1.97 -29.08
N ARG A 20 6.30 -2.16 -27.90
CA ARG A 20 7.59 -2.82 -27.65
C ARG A 20 7.51 -3.64 -26.37
N GLN A 21 8.31 -4.69 -26.28
CA GLN A 21 8.44 -5.46 -25.03
C GLN A 21 8.94 -4.56 -23.91
N SER A 22 8.34 -4.69 -22.72
CA SER A 22 8.62 -3.87 -21.54
C SER A 22 9.05 -4.75 -20.37
N ALA A 23 9.90 -4.21 -19.50
CA ALA A 23 10.07 -4.75 -18.16
C ALA A 23 8.76 -4.50 -17.39
N GLN A 24 8.09 -5.58 -17.01
CA GLN A 24 6.76 -5.51 -16.42
C GLN A 24 6.58 -6.56 -15.33
N VAL A 25 5.67 -6.30 -14.43
CA VAL A 25 5.17 -7.28 -13.46
C VAL A 25 3.66 -7.22 -13.41
N ARG A 26 3.04 -8.23 -12.84
CA ARG A 26 1.59 -8.33 -12.67
C ARG A 26 0.84 -8.23 -14.00
N GLU A 27 1.29 -9.00 -14.99
CA GLU A 27 0.65 -9.11 -16.30
C GLU A 27 0.41 -7.75 -16.98
N TYR A 28 1.45 -6.89 -17.05
CA TYR A 28 1.44 -5.54 -17.62
C TYR A 28 0.70 -4.47 -16.80
N HIS A 29 0.10 -4.78 -15.66
CA HIS A 29 -0.42 -3.73 -14.78
C HIS A 29 0.65 -2.78 -14.24
N LEU A 30 1.87 -3.29 -14.05
CA LEU A 30 3.04 -2.52 -13.63
C LEU A 30 4.08 -2.55 -14.74
N ASN A 31 3.98 -1.62 -15.68
CA ASN A 31 4.97 -1.39 -16.73
C ASN A 31 6.05 -0.44 -16.20
N LEU A 32 7.30 -0.88 -16.19
CA LEU A 32 8.42 -0.13 -15.63
C LEU A 32 9.13 0.70 -16.70
N TYR A 33 9.61 0.04 -17.76
CA TYR A 33 10.31 0.68 -18.86
C TYR A 33 10.37 -0.27 -20.08
N PRO A 34 10.47 0.27 -21.32
CA PRO A 34 10.68 -0.56 -22.50
C PRO A 34 12.06 -1.22 -22.46
N LEU A 35 12.12 -2.47 -22.91
CA LEU A 35 13.39 -3.23 -22.99
C LEU A 35 14.29 -2.70 -24.10
N ASP A 36 15.60 -2.73 -23.87
CA ASP A 36 16.63 -2.42 -24.85
C ASP A 36 16.59 -3.36 -26.05
N LYS A 37 17.24 -2.94 -27.12
CA LYS A 37 17.41 -3.75 -28.32
C LYS A 37 18.16 -5.06 -27.99
N LYS A 38 17.57 -6.19 -28.39
CA LYS A 38 18.15 -7.53 -28.23
C LYS A 38 18.03 -8.27 -29.54
N LEU A 39 19.19 -8.51 -30.21
CA LEU A 39 19.22 -9.19 -31.48
C LEU A 39 19.16 -10.71 -31.28
N ASP A 40 18.41 -11.39 -32.14
CA ASP A 40 18.43 -12.83 -32.31
C ASP A 40 19.61 -13.26 -33.26
N VAL A 41 19.65 -14.54 -33.60
CA VAL A 41 20.67 -15.12 -34.50
C VAL A 41 20.59 -14.58 -35.93
N ASN A 42 19.46 -14.00 -36.34
CA ASN A 42 19.26 -13.44 -37.67
C ASN A 42 19.53 -11.92 -37.71
N GLY A 43 19.80 -11.31 -36.56
CA GLY A 43 20.01 -9.88 -36.43
C GLY A 43 18.70 -9.06 -36.17
N ASP A 44 17.58 -9.73 -35.95
CA ASP A 44 16.29 -9.09 -35.65
C ASP A 44 16.14 -8.72 -34.17
N ASP A 45 15.58 -7.56 -33.89
CA ASP A 45 15.32 -7.12 -32.51
C ASP A 45 14.07 -7.80 -31.94
N ILE A 46 14.26 -8.83 -31.13
CA ILE A 46 13.15 -9.59 -30.52
C ILE A 46 12.31 -8.75 -29.56
N ASN A 47 12.84 -7.64 -29.03
CA ASN A 47 12.10 -6.74 -28.17
C ASN A 47 11.29 -5.68 -28.93
N ALA A 48 11.42 -5.59 -30.26
CA ALA A 48 10.61 -4.72 -31.10
C ALA A 48 9.16 -5.19 -31.26
N THR A 49 8.86 -6.41 -30.85
CA THR A 49 7.51 -6.98 -30.91
C THR A 49 6.62 -6.36 -29.83
N GLY A 50 5.43 -5.92 -30.21
CA GLY A 50 4.42 -5.43 -29.28
C GLY A 50 3.80 -6.52 -28.41
N ALA A 51 3.09 -6.11 -27.38
CA ALA A 51 2.32 -6.98 -26.48
C ALA A 51 0.95 -6.36 -26.16
N SER A 52 -0.03 -7.18 -25.85
CA SER A 52 -1.32 -6.69 -25.36
C SER A 52 -1.96 -7.66 -24.38
N ASN A 53 -2.78 -7.13 -23.48
CA ASN A 53 -3.50 -7.93 -22.51
C ASN A 53 -4.86 -7.30 -22.13
N PHE A 54 -5.80 -8.13 -21.71
CA PHE A 54 -7.07 -7.72 -21.12
C PHE A 54 -7.08 -8.11 -19.65
N LEU A 55 -7.31 -7.16 -18.76
CA LEU A 55 -7.19 -7.34 -17.32
C LEU A 55 -8.40 -6.78 -16.58
N SER A 56 -8.79 -7.45 -15.50
CA SER A 56 -9.85 -6.99 -14.59
C SER A 56 -9.48 -7.09 -13.10
N LEU A 57 -8.20 -7.31 -12.83
CA LEU A 57 -7.65 -7.68 -11.52
C LEU A 57 -7.77 -6.59 -10.47
N VAL A 58 -7.85 -5.32 -10.88
CA VAL A 58 -7.98 -4.17 -9.96
C VAL A 58 -9.43 -3.91 -9.56
N SER A 59 -10.35 -4.80 -9.94
CA SER A 59 -11.73 -4.80 -9.43
C SER A 59 -11.73 -4.95 -7.92
N ARG A 60 -12.58 -4.17 -7.25
CA ARG A 60 -12.52 -3.97 -5.80
C ARG A 60 -13.85 -4.21 -5.13
N LEU A 61 -13.80 -4.79 -3.92
CA LEU A 61 -14.93 -4.94 -3.03
C LEU A 61 -14.58 -4.38 -1.65
N GLY A 62 -15.52 -3.73 -1.01
CA GLY A 62 -15.32 -3.19 0.32
C GLY A 62 -16.60 -3.01 1.12
N VAL A 63 -16.42 -2.94 2.42
CA VAL A 63 -17.47 -2.70 3.40
C VAL A 63 -17.00 -1.60 4.34
N ASN A 64 -17.84 -0.58 4.53
CA ASN A 64 -17.64 0.40 5.59
C ASN A 64 -18.63 0.12 6.73
N PHE A 65 -18.13 0.25 7.94
CA PHE A 65 -18.88 0.09 9.18
C PHE A 65 -18.91 1.40 9.95
N LYS A 66 -20.05 1.81 10.46
CA LYS A 66 -20.19 2.87 11.45
C LYS A 66 -20.90 2.27 12.66
N GLY A 67 -20.30 2.41 13.79
CA GLY A 67 -20.83 1.90 15.07
C GLY A 67 -21.34 2.99 15.98
N PRO A 68 -21.83 2.61 17.14
CA PRO A 68 -22.19 3.55 18.19
C PRO A 68 -20.94 4.30 18.69
N ASN A 69 -21.16 5.43 19.33
CA ASN A 69 -20.08 6.16 20.00
C ASN A 69 -19.51 5.31 21.16
N VAL A 70 -18.17 5.25 21.22
CA VAL A 70 -17.42 4.53 22.25
C VAL A 70 -16.43 5.50 22.87
N TRP A 71 -16.46 5.67 24.19
CA TRP A 71 -15.58 6.61 24.94
C TRP A 71 -15.58 8.03 24.35
N GLY A 72 -16.76 8.51 23.92
CA GLY A 72 -16.88 9.83 23.30
C GLY A 72 -16.40 9.94 21.86
N ALA A 73 -15.84 8.88 21.30
CA ALA A 73 -15.42 8.82 19.90
C ALA A 73 -16.50 8.22 19.00
N LYS A 74 -16.50 8.62 17.73
CA LYS A 74 -17.25 7.95 16.66
C LYS A 74 -16.48 6.69 16.27
N ALA A 75 -17.11 5.52 16.44
CA ALA A 75 -16.54 4.26 16.03
C ALA A 75 -16.85 3.96 14.56
N SER A 76 -15.83 3.55 13.81
CA SER A 76 -15.98 3.14 12.41
C SER A 76 -14.98 2.04 12.08
N GLY A 77 -15.12 1.43 10.90
CA GLY A 77 -14.20 0.43 10.40
C GLY A 77 -14.33 0.26 8.89
N LYS A 78 -13.37 -0.39 8.31
CA LYS A 78 -13.31 -0.67 6.87
C LYS A 78 -12.71 -2.04 6.62
N LEU A 79 -13.32 -2.78 5.70
CA LEU A 79 -12.76 -3.98 5.08
C LEU A 79 -12.75 -3.78 3.58
N GLU A 80 -11.61 -3.93 2.91
CA GLU A 80 -11.49 -3.75 1.46
C GLU A 80 -10.43 -4.69 0.89
N GLY A 81 -10.72 -5.25 -0.28
CA GLY A 81 -9.75 -6.03 -1.05
C GLY A 81 -9.95 -5.92 -2.56
N ASP A 82 -8.99 -6.41 -3.31
CA ASP A 82 -9.00 -6.54 -4.76
C ASP A 82 -8.40 -7.89 -5.17
N PHE A 83 -8.37 -8.18 -6.48
CA PHE A 83 -7.87 -9.46 -7.02
C PHE A 83 -6.44 -9.34 -7.59
N PHE A 84 -5.70 -8.34 -7.16
CA PHE A 84 -4.36 -8.09 -7.70
C PHE A 84 -3.27 -9.00 -7.13
N GLY A 85 -3.56 -9.74 -6.05
CA GLY A 85 -2.59 -10.58 -5.35
C GLY A 85 -1.41 -9.79 -4.76
N ASN A 86 -0.45 -10.46 -4.15
CA ASN A 86 0.74 -9.84 -3.55
C ASN A 86 2.02 -10.10 -4.37
N THR A 87 2.05 -11.16 -5.17
CA THR A 87 3.19 -11.55 -6.02
C THR A 87 2.72 -11.83 -7.45
N GLN A 88 3.63 -12.02 -8.39
CA GLN A 88 3.28 -12.42 -9.76
C GLN A 88 2.52 -13.75 -9.78
N GLU A 89 2.90 -14.68 -8.92
CA GLU A 89 2.30 -16.02 -8.84
C GLU A 89 0.91 -16.01 -8.20
N SER A 90 0.60 -14.98 -7.43
CA SER A 90 -0.69 -14.84 -6.73
C SER A 90 -1.67 -13.89 -7.43
N ILE A 91 -1.35 -13.46 -8.65
CA ILE A 91 -2.24 -12.61 -9.43
C ILE A 91 -3.58 -13.31 -9.68
N GLY A 92 -4.68 -12.58 -9.56
CA GLY A 92 -6.03 -13.15 -9.57
C GLY A 92 -6.53 -13.61 -8.21
N LEU A 93 -5.67 -13.78 -7.20
CA LEU A 93 -6.11 -14.06 -5.83
C LEU A 93 -6.55 -12.79 -5.11
N PHE A 94 -7.60 -12.93 -4.31
CA PHE A 94 -8.09 -11.84 -3.47
C PHE A 94 -7.05 -11.47 -2.41
N ARG A 95 -6.68 -10.20 -2.34
CA ARG A 95 -5.79 -9.66 -1.32
C ARG A 95 -6.49 -8.65 -0.44
N LEU A 96 -6.11 -8.64 0.83
CA LEU A 96 -6.58 -7.66 1.80
C LEU A 96 -5.81 -6.35 1.64
N ARG A 97 -6.54 -5.25 1.41
CA ARG A 97 -6.00 -3.88 1.35
C ARG A 97 -6.20 -3.16 2.68
N HIS A 98 -7.44 -3.02 3.09
CA HIS A 98 -7.81 -2.38 4.34
C HIS A 98 -8.60 -3.34 5.22
N ALA A 99 -8.23 -3.41 6.49
CA ALA A 99 -8.97 -4.10 7.54
C ALA A 99 -8.66 -3.42 8.87
N TYR A 100 -9.45 -2.41 9.23
CA TYR A 100 -9.18 -1.63 10.43
C TYR A 100 -10.46 -1.19 11.14
N ALA A 101 -10.31 -0.95 12.44
CA ALA A 101 -11.24 -0.17 13.25
C ALA A 101 -10.64 1.18 13.58
N GLN A 102 -11.50 2.20 13.69
CA GLN A 102 -11.10 3.56 14.03
C GLN A 102 -12.03 4.16 15.08
N LEU A 103 -11.43 4.83 16.04
CA LEU A 103 -12.10 5.72 16.98
C LEU A 103 -11.71 7.16 16.65
N ALA A 104 -12.69 8.01 16.37
CA ALA A 104 -12.47 9.41 16.00
C ALA A 104 -13.12 10.35 17.00
N TRP A 105 -12.31 11.13 17.70
CA TRP A 105 -12.71 12.27 18.54
C TRP A 105 -12.66 13.56 17.71
N GLU A 106 -12.96 14.69 18.33
CA GLU A 106 -12.99 15.99 17.64
C GLU A 106 -11.63 16.37 17.01
N LYS A 107 -10.53 16.14 17.72
CA LYS A 107 -9.17 16.54 17.28
C LYS A 107 -8.19 15.38 17.14
N SER A 108 -8.60 14.18 17.48
CA SER A 108 -7.72 13.02 17.43
C SER A 108 -8.41 11.78 16.87
N SER A 109 -7.64 10.81 16.42
CA SER A 109 -8.16 9.49 16.05
C SER A 109 -7.17 8.40 16.38
N LEU A 110 -7.69 7.22 16.67
CA LEU A 110 -6.94 5.99 16.86
C LEU A 110 -7.40 4.98 15.82
N THR A 111 -6.49 4.49 14.99
CA THR A 111 -6.75 3.45 13.99
C THR A 111 -5.98 2.20 14.35
N LEU A 112 -6.65 1.05 14.38
CA LEU A 112 -6.11 -0.25 14.72
C LEU A 112 -6.38 -1.22 13.59
N GLY A 113 -5.34 -1.81 13.00
CA GLY A 113 -5.45 -2.78 11.92
C GLY A 113 -4.69 -2.39 10.67
N GLN A 114 -4.99 -3.05 9.55
CA GLN A 114 -4.28 -2.87 8.30
C GLN A 114 -4.85 -1.70 7.48
N THR A 115 -3.98 -0.76 7.14
CA THR A 115 -4.30 0.35 6.22
C THR A 115 -3.02 0.82 5.53
N TRP A 116 -3.09 1.94 4.83
CA TRP A 116 -1.96 2.51 4.11
C TRP A 116 -0.68 2.60 4.95
N TYR A 117 0.44 2.32 4.29
CA TYR A 117 1.77 2.50 4.86
C TYR A 117 1.89 3.91 5.47
N PRO A 118 2.52 4.08 6.66
CA PRO A 118 2.48 5.36 7.38
C PRO A 118 3.01 6.56 6.59
N SER A 119 4.07 6.36 5.81
CA SER A 119 4.70 7.39 4.98
C SER A 119 3.97 7.64 3.65
N PHE A 120 3.00 6.80 3.26
CA PHE A 120 2.20 7.00 2.06
C PHE A 120 1.11 8.05 2.29
N VAL A 121 1.09 9.08 1.44
CA VAL A 121 0.08 10.16 1.46
C VAL A 121 -0.84 10.00 0.26
N PRO A 122 -2.03 9.38 0.41
CA PRO A 122 -2.91 9.07 -0.72
C PRO A 122 -3.34 10.28 -1.53
N GLU A 123 -3.43 11.45 -0.90
CA GLU A 123 -3.90 12.69 -1.54
C GLU A 123 -2.92 13.26 -2.58
N VAL A 124 -1.64 12.88 -2.52
CA VAL A 124 -0.62 13.28 -3.52
C VAL A 124 -0.34 12.18 -4.54
N PHE A 125 -1.06 11.07 -4.46
CA PHE A 125 -0.94 9.99 -5.44
C PHE A 125 -1.50 10.45 -6.80
N PRO A 126 -0.76 10.30 -7.92
CA PRO A 126 -1.22 10.76 -9.22
C PRO A 126 -2.53 10.10 -9.66
N GLY A 127 -3.50 10.90 -10.06
CA GLY A 127 -4.80 10.46 -10.56
C GLY A 127 -4.76 10.07 -12.04
N VAL A 128 -4.06 8.99 -12.38
CA VAL A 128 -3.93 8.48 -13.76
C VAL A 128 -4.51 7.08 -13.88
N ALA A 129 -4.81 6.66 -15.11
CA ALA A 129 -5.40 5.35 -15.39
C ALA A 129 -4.41 4.20 -15.13
N ASN A 130 -3.13 4.39 -15.41
CA ASN A 130 -2.10 3.39 -15.22
C ASN A 130 -1.86 3.11 -13.73
N PHE A 131 -1.83 1.83 -13.36
CA PHE A 131 -1.66 1.43 -11.96
C PHE A 131 -0.22 1.61 -11.43
N SER A 132 0.79 1.60 -12.31
CA SER A 132 2.19 1.76 -11.92
C SER A 132 2.61 3.20 -11.63
N THR A 133 1.76 4.18 -11.86
CA THR A 133 2.11 5.60 -11.75
C THR A 133 2.55 5.97 -10.34
N GLY A 134 3.77 6.46 -10.23
CA GLY A 134 4.38 6.92 -9.00
C GLY A 134 4.75 5.82 -8.02
N ILE A 135 4.51 4.54 -8.32
CA ILE A 135 4.76 3.44 -7.37
C ILE A 135 6.23 3.30 -6.99
N MET A 136 7.16 3.63 -7.91
CA MET A 136 8.61 3.59 -7.65
C MET A 136 9.10 4.75 -6.78
N PHE A 137 8.30 5.81 -6.61
CA PHE A 137 8.67 7.03 -5.89
C PHE A 137 7.81 7.25 -4.64
N ASN A 138 6.87 6.35 -4.36
CA ASN A 138 5.99 6.42 -3.21
C ASN A 138 6.14 5.16 -2.36
N PRO A 139 6.14 5.27 -1.04
CA PRO A 139 6.08 4.12 -0.12
C PRO A 139 4.67 3.51 -0.12
N PHE A 140 4.26 2.98 -1.27
CA PHE A 140 2.95 2.42 -1.51
C PHE A 140 2.85 1.02 -0.92
N GLY A 141 1.85 0.77 -0.12
CA GLY A 141 1.58 -0.53 0.49
C GLY A 141 0.60 -0.45 1.65
N TRP A 142 0.34 -1.61 2.26
CA TRP A 142 -0.57 -1.75 3.39
C TRP A 142 0.12 -2.51 4.51
N VAL A 143 -0.08 -2.05 5.74
CA VAL A 143 0.53 -2.67 6.90
C VAL A 143 -0.40 -2.65 8.10
N GLY A 144 -0.37 -3.72 8.89
CA GLY A 144 -1.02 -3.78 10.19
C GLY A 144 -0.33 -2.81 11.16
N GLN A 145 -1.10 -1.93 11.77
CA GLN A 145 -0.56 -0.81 12.54
C GLN A 145 -1.48 -0.35 13.66
N ILE A 146 -0.89 0.35 14.61
CA ILE A 146 -1.57 1.21 15.57
C ILE A 146 -1.17 2.64 15.18
N ARG A 147 -2.15 3.46 14.77
CA ARG A 147 -1.92 4.86 14.37
C ARG A 147 -2.73 5.79 15.24
N PHE A 148 -2.06 6.69 15.91
CA PHE A 148 -2.65 7.82 16.58
C PHE A 148 -2.41 9.08 15.78
N ARG A 149 -3.48 9.79 15.42
CA ARG A 149 -3.41 11.10 14.76
C ARG A 149 -3.94 12.17 15.66
N GLN A 150 -3.23 13.29 15.77
CA GLN A 150 -3.63 14.48 16.49
C GLN A 150 -3.64 15.70 15.57
N SER A 151 -4.78 16.37 15.45
CA SER A 151 -4.87 17.68 14.81
C SER A 151 -4.29 18.72 15.75
N LEU A 152 -3.19 19.35 15.37
CA LEU A 152 -2.54 20.41 16.14
C LEU A 152 -3.17 21.78 15.84
N THR A 153 -3.49 21.99 14.56
CA THR A 153 -4.25 23.15 14.07
C THR A 153 -5.26 22.69 13.02
N SER A 154 -6.00 23.60 12.41
CA SER A 154 -6.88 23.28 11.28
C SER A 154 -6.14 22.71 10.06
N ASN A 155 -4.86 23.00 9.93
CA ASN A 155 -4.05 22.63 8.77
C ASN A 155 -2.85 21.75 9.10
N LEU A 156 -2.53 21.52 10.38
CA LEU A 156 -1.37 20.76 10.81
C LEU A 156 -1.81 19.57 11.66
N SER A 157 -1.33 18.38 11.33
CA SER A 157 -1.55 17.16 12.10
C SER A 157 -0.24 16.43 12.38
N LEU A 158 -0.23 15.68 13.47
CA LEU A 158 0.84 14.76 13.88
C LEU A 158 0.29 13.35 13.84
N ASP A 159 0.97 12.46 13.12
CA ASP A 159 0.77 11.01 13.16
C ASP A 159 1.89 10.35 13.96
N LEU A 160 1.51 9.47 14.90
CA LEU A 160 2.40 8.55 15.59
C LEU A 160 1.92 7.13 15.28
N VAL A 161 2.82 6.29 14.75
CA VAL A 161 2.46 4.97 14.26
C VAL A 161 3.45 3.92 14.75
N ALA A 162 2.92 2.79 15.20
CA ALA A 162 3.70 1.58 15.44
C ALA A 162 3.19 0.46 14.51
N TYR A 163 4.11 -0.23 13.82
CA TYR A 163 3.76 -1.27 12.86
C TYR A 163 4.87 -2.31 12.69
N LYS A 164 4.58 -3.39 11.95
CA LYS A 164 5.56 -4.38 11.50
C LYS A 164 5.46 -4.53 10.00
N ASP A 165 6.61 -4.50 9.31
CA ASP A 165 6.67 -4.67 7.87
C ASP A 165 6.12 -6.03 7.43
N ARG A 166 5.32 -5.99 6.36
CA ARG A 166 4.76 -7.16 5.71
C ARG A 166 4.94 -7.11 4.18
N GLU A 167 4.76 -5.95 3.58
CA GLU A 167 4.85 -5.76 2.12
C GLU A 167 6.31 -5.67 1.65
N PHE A 168 7.19 -5.05 2.47
CA PHE A 168 8.60 -4.91 2.17
C PHE A 168 9.42 -5.93 2.93
N GLN A 169 10.22 -6.69 2.19
CA GLN A 169 11.05 -7.78 2.71
C GLN A 169 12.48 -7.29 2.94
N ALA A 170 13.09 -7.78 4.00
CA ALA A 170 14.47 -7.49 4.32
C ALA A 170 15.40 -8.64 3.89
N PRO A 171 16.69 -8.38 3.55
CA PRO A 171 17.68 -9.42 3.36
C PRO A 171 17.82 -10.29 4.61
N VAL A 172 18.07 -11.57 4.40
CA VAL A 172 18.39 -12.55 5.45
C VAL A 172 19.76 -13.16 5.19
N VAL A 173 20.36 -13.75 6.22
CA VAL A 173 21.72 -14.34 6.13
C VAL A 173 21.77 -15.50 5.14
N SER A 174 20.69 -16.25 5.00
CA SER A 174 20.58 -17.37 4.07
C SER A 174 19.19 -17.44 3.46
N GLY A 175 19.12 -17.57 2.14
CA GLY A 175 17.88 -17.66 1.38
C GLY A 175 17.43 -16.33 0.78
N ASN A 176 16.17 -16.29 0.32
CA ASN A 176 15.58 -15.10 -0.27
C ASN A 176 15.15 -14.09 0.79
N ALA A 177 15.16 -12.82 0.45
CA ALA A 177 14.60 -11.76 1.31
C ALA A 177 13.19 -12.12 1.77
N ASN A 178 12.88 -11.85 3.04
CA ASN A 178 11.59 -12.16 3.64
C ASN A 178 11.28 -11.22 4.83
N ASN A 179 10.18 -11.47 5.54
CA ASN A 179 9.73 -10.62 6.65
C ASN A 179 10.30 -11.03 8.02
N SER A 180 11.04 -12.14 8.11
CA SER A 180 11.56 -12.63 9.39
C SER A 180 12.41 -11.60 10.14
N PRO A 181 13.29 -10.81 9.50
CA PRO A 181 14.06 -9.79 10.22
C PRO A 181 13.20 -8.76 10.96
N SER A 182 12.08 -8.39 10.39
CA SER A 182 11.12 -7.49 11.06
C SER A 182 10.35 -8.21 12.17
N PHE A 183 9.91 -9.44 11.94
CA PHE A 183 9.10 -10.20 12.90
C PHE A 183 9.90 -10.70 14.10
N ASN A 184 11.17 -11.04 13.92
CA ASN A 184 12.06 -11.47 14.99
C ASN A 184 12.35 -10.33 15.98
N SER A 185 12.44 -9.11 15.52
CA SER A 185 12.62 -7.95 16.41
C SER A 185 11.42 -7.79 17.35
N THR A 186 11.66 -7.63 18.64
CA THR A 186 10.61 -7.33 19.63
C THR A 186 10.08 -5.91 19.51
N THR A 187 10.89 -4.98 18.98
CA THR A 187 10.50 -3.59 18.79
C THR A 187 9.73 -3.42 17.49
N PRO A 188 8.52 -2.84 17.49
CA PRO A 188 7.86 -2.45 16.26
C PRO A 188 8.61 -1.31 15.56
N THR A 189 8.40 -1.15 14.27
CA THR A 189 8.80 0.06 13.56
C THR A 189 7.97 1.22 14.09
N LEU A 190 8.64 2.30 14.47
CA LEU A 190 8.02 3.52 15.00
C LEU A 190 8.14 4.62 13.95
N HIS A 191 7.01 5.24 13.63
CA HIS A 191 6.93 6.32 12.65
C HIS A 191 6.27 7.56 13.27
N ALA A 192 6.85 8.73 13.02
CA ALA A 192 6.26 10.01 13.38
C ALA A 192 6.26 10.93 12.17
N GLN A 193 5.13 11.57 11.87
CA GLN A 193 4.99 12.45 10.72
C GLN A 193 4.15 13.69 11.06
N LEU A 194 4.69 14.86 10.74
CA LEU A 194 3.94 16.10 10.67
C LEU A 194 3.44 16.30 9.25
N GLN A 195 2.16 16.58 9.08
CA GLN A 195 1.53 16.85 7.81
C GLN A 195 0.80 18.18 7.83
N TYR A 196 1.19 19.07 6.94
CA TYR A 196 0.53 20.34 6.67
C TYR A 196 -0.34 20.22 5.42
N LYS A 197 -1.63 20.56 5.53
CA LYS A 197 -2.59 20.43 4.44
C LYS A 197 -3.48 21.67 4.34
N THR A 198 -3.49 22.26 3.14
CA THR A 198 -4.39 23.34 2.75
C THR A 198 -5.19 22.91 1.53
N LYS A 199 -5.94 23.84 0.93
CA LYS A 199 -6.65 23.59 -0.35
C LYS A 199 -5.70 23.40 -1.53
N THR A 200 -4.48 23.95 -1.46
CA THR A 200 -3.54 24.04 -2.60
C THR A 200 -2.21 23.36 -2.34
N VAL A 201 -1.86 23.09 -1.09
CA VAL A 201 -0.56 22.54 -0.72
C VAL A 201 -0.75 21.41 0.29
N ILE A 202 -0.08 20.29 0.03
CA ILE A 202 0.13 19.22 0.98
C ILE A 202 1.65 19.04 1.12
N ALA A 203 2.15 19.13 2.32
CA ALA A 203 3.56 18.93 2.64
C ALA A 203 3.68 18.18 3.96
N GLY A 204 4.71 17.36 4.09
CA GLY A 204 4.96 16.60 5.31
C GLY A 204 6.43 16.32 5.52
N VAL A 205 6.78 16.10 6.77
CA VAL A 205 8.09 15.60 7.18
C VAL A 205 7.86 14.51 8.21
N GLY A 206 8.55 13.39 8.04
CA GLY A 206 8.46 12.24 8.94
C GLY A 206 9.84 11.68 9.26
N ALA A 207 9.89 10.95 10.35
CA ALA A 207 11.04 10.15 10.76
C ALA A 207 10.56 8.76 11.16
N GLU A 208 11.42 7.77 10.93
CA GLU A 208 11.13 6.38 11.20
C GLU A 208 12.31 5.70 11.87
N TYR A 209 12.02 4.85 12.84
CA TYR A 209 12.97 3.96 13.47
C TYR A 209 12.55 2.52 13.27
N GLN A 210 13.41 1.71 12.68
CA GLN A 210 13.18 0.28 12.47
C GLN A 210 14.30 -0.54 13.09
N SER A 211 13.94 -1.59 13.79
CA SER A 211 14.84 -2.62 14.32
C SER A 211 14.64 -3.92 13.56
N LEU A 212 15.71 -4.47 13.02
CA LEU A 212 15.71 -5.73 12.27
C LEU A 212 16.61 -6.75 12.97
N GLU A 213 16.14 -7.98 13.06
CA GLU A 213 16.91 -9.14 13.57
C GLU A 213 16.98 -10.22 12.48
N PRO A 214 17.99 -10.15 11.57
CA PRO A 214 18.14 -11.11 10.47
C PRO A 214 18.39 -12.55 10.92
N VAL A 215 18.94 -12.74 12.12
CA VAL A 215 19.25 -14.04 12.72
C VAL A 215 18.80 -14.04 14.16
N ILE A 216 18.08 -15.10 14.58
CA ILE A 216 17.85 -15.36 16.00
C ILE A 216 19.10 -16.03 16.54
N THR A 217 19.88 -15.33 17.36
CA THR A 217 20.99 -15.93 18.10
C THR A 217 20.45 -16.50 19.41
N SER A 218 20.51 -17.83 19.56
CA SER A 218 20.43 -18.42 20.88
C SER A 218 21.72 -18.09 21.62
N GLY A 219 21.63 -17.23 22.60
CA GLY A 219 22.74 -16.95 23.51
C GLY A 219 23.13 -18.17 24.33
#